data_c2d9733760afff05b19a2ce3ab667e24
#
_entry.id   c2d9733760afff05b19a2ce3ab667e24
#
_cell.length_a   1.000
_cell.length_b   1.000
_cell.length_c   1.000
_cell.angle_alpha   90.00
_cell.angle_beta   90.00
_cell.angle_gamma   90.00
#
_symmetry.space_group_name_H-M   'P 1'
#
loop_
_entity.id
_entity.type
_entity.pdbx_description
1 polymer ?
#
loop_
_entity_poly.entity_id
_entity_poly.type
_entity_poly.pdbx_seq_one_letter_code
_entity_poly.pdbx_strand_id
1 'polypeptide(L)'
;MIYRRVLKYYRGFLGRSLIALAFSFAAVGLNLLKPWPFKIIVDQILPGRLKVFQFAIPPSFGGAIKTPVLDSVQAIGLLCFAMVIIQLLWSLLSFASNYMFVKIGLESLFRLRTELYAHLQRLSLKFHDTRRSTDSSFRVAYDSQSIQTIYNKGFTNIIGSGVTLIGTFAVMLRLDWQLTLLSLAIVPLLIGTIYFFTKRIRTQSTTIQEQDSALLTQTQEGLSSIRMVHAFGREDFEVSQFHEQAHGSLQANLRLTMTNVKSALVISTLIVIGTAAMYFVGSLHVLAGTLSLGVLLVFIAYLVMLYQPLESLTYTAWAMEGATAGARRCFEILDSRDDVVDSPNAIAIEKTNGAISFQKVSFGYDSDREILSSVNLEIAPNQIIALVGGTGAGKSTLLSLVPRFYDPTAGGLTLDGRDIREITKKSLRQQIAIVLQDTLLFSTTVRENIAYGRPDATDEEIREAARRAQADEFISQLPNGYESEVGERGGHLSVGQRQRIGIARAFLKNAPILLLDEPTSALDPTTESAIMETIKDLMRGRTTIIITHRIATIHNVDQIVVLEGGRVVEQGRGPELVGRGGVYAKLYASGKFTT
;
A
#
# COMPACT_ATOMS: atom_id res chain seq x y z
N MET A 1 11.32 17.54 5.33
CA MET A 1 10.82 16.65 6.42
C MET A 1 10.64 15.21 5.95
N ILE A 2 10.03 14.95 4.79
CA ILE A 2 9.74 13.61 4.24
C ILE A 2 11.01 12.78 4.03
N TYR A 3 12.03 13.31 3.38
CA TYR A 3 13.29 12.59 3.11
C TYR A 3 13.95 12.06 4.38
N ARG A 4 13.90 12.80 5.50
CA ARG A 4 14.41 12.34 6.79
C ARG A 4 13.64 11.14 7.32
N ARG A 5 12.32 11.08 7.11
CA ARG A 5 11.48 9.93 7.49
C ARG A 5 11.79 8.72 6.61
N VAL A 6 11.89 8.92 5.31
CA VAL A 6 12.28 7.87 4.37
C VAL A 6 13.63 7.27 4.75
N LEU A 7 14.65 8.11 5.00
CA LEU A 7 15.98 7.65 5.41
C LEU A 7 15.99 6.84 6.72
N LYS A 8 14.99 7.00 7.60
CA LYS A 8 14.86 6.19 8.82
C LYS A 8 14.71 4.69 8.49
N TYR A 9 14.01 4.35 7.40
CA TYR A 9 13.83 2.95 6.99
C TYR A 9 15.13 2.31 6.48
N TYR A 10 16.09 3.13 6.05
CA TYR A 10 17.39 2.68 5.53
C TYR A 10 18.50 2.63 6.60
N ARG A 11 18.28 3.16 7.81
CA ARG A 11 19.29 3.18 8.87
C ARG A 11 19.85 1.80 9.22
N GLY A 12 19.01 0.77 9.22
CA GLY A 12 19.45 -0.60 9.47
C GLY A 12 20.34 -1.20 8.37
N PHE A 13 20.47 -0.53 7.22
CA PHE A 13 21.21 -0.99 6.06
C PHE A 13 22.41 -0.11 5.71
N LEU A 14 22.80 0.83 6.59
CA LEU A 14 23.87 1.81 6.32
C LEU A 14 25.17 1.13 5.90
N GLY A 15 25.62 0.07 6.58
CA GLY A 15 26.83 -0.65 6.22
C GLY A 15 26.78 -1.23 4.80
N ARG A 16 25.65 -1.88 4.44
CA ARG A 16 25.41 -2.42 3.10
C ARG A 16 25.34 -1.32 2.03
N SER A 17 24.71 -0.18 2.36
CA SER A 17 24.63 0.99 1.48
C SER A 17 25.99 1.59 1.21
N LEU A 18 26.87 1.67 2.21
CA LEU A 18 28.27 2.15 2.05
C LEU A 18 29.09 1.21 1.16
N ILE A 19 28.95 -0.11 1.30
CA ILE A 19 29.61 -1.08 0.42
C ILE A 19 29.12 -0.92 -1.02
N ALA A 20 27.80 -0.78 -1.23
CA ALA A 20 27.23 -0.57 -2.54
C ALA A 20 27.71 0.74 -3.18
N LEU A 21 27.85 1.82 -2.39
CA LEU A 21 28.43 3.07 -2.83
C LEU A 21 29.92 2.92 -3.19
N ALA A 22 30.69 2.19 -2.40
CA ALA A 22 32.10 1.92 -2.70
C ALA A 22 32.25 1.18 -4.05
N PHE A 23 31.41 0.16 -4.29
CA PHE A 23 31.37 -0.52 -5.59
C PHE A 23 30.96 0.43 -6.72
N SER A 24 29.99 1.31 -6.49
CA SER A 24 29.58 2.33 -7.47
C SER A 24 30.71 3.28 -7.79
N PHE A 25 31.45 3.78 -6.79
CA PHE A 25 32.60 4.68 -7.00
C PHE A 25 33.76 3.98 -7.71
N ALA A 26 34.05 2.72 -7.36
CA ALA A 26 35.04 1.91 -8.08
C ALA A 26 34.63 1.70 -9.55
N ALA A 27 33.33 1.44 -9.80
CA ALA A 27 32.81 1.34 -11.16
C ALA A 27 32.97 2.67 -11.94
N VAL A 28 32.68 3.83 -11.33
CA VAL A 28 32.92 5.13 -11.96
C VAL A 28 34.41 5.32 -12.28
N GLY A 29 35.31 4.98 -11.35
CA GLY A 29 36.75 5.02 -11.60
C GLY A 29 37.19 4.17 -12.79
N LEU A 30 36.70 2.91 -12.87
CA LEU A 30 36.96 2.04 -14.03
C LEU A 30 36.36 2.59 -15.32
N ASN A 31 35.16 3.21 -15.24
CA ASN A 31 34.54 3.83 -16.41
C ASN A 31 35.39 4.98 -16.96
N LEU A 32 36.01 5.79 -16.11
CA LEU A 32 36.94 6.86 -16.50
C LEU A 32 38.23 6.30 -17.12
N LEU A 33 38.62 5.08 -16.79
CA LEU A 33 39.83 4.46 -17.39
C LEU A 33 39.59 3.82 -18.77
N LYS A 34 38.33 3.55 -19.16
CA LYS A 34 38.01 2.87 -20.42
C LYS A 34 38.63 3.47 -21.68
N PRO A 35 38.70 4.80 -21.89
CA PRO A 35 39.25 5.38 -23.10
C PRO A 35 40.81 5.35 -23.17
N TRP A 36 41.51 5.15 -22.04
CA TRP A 36 42.95 5.30 -21.95
C TRP A 36 43.78 4.26 -22.74
N PRO A 37 43.42 2.95 -22.72
CA PRO A 37 44.17 1.99 -23.53
C PRO A 37 44.10 2.31 -25.02
N PHE A 38 42.98 2.82 -25.53
CA PHE A 38 42.84 3.23 -26.91
C PHE A 38 43.73 4.45 -27.24
N LYS A 39 43.86 5.40 -26.34
CA LYS A 39 44.78 6.52 -26.46
C LYS A 39 46.24 6.03 -26.64
N ILE A 40 46.67 5.06 -25.83
CA ILE A 40 48.03 4.50 -25.91
C ILE A 40 48.26 3.84 -27.26
N ILE A 41 47.30 3.10 -27.80
CA ILE A 41 47.39 2.52 -29.13
C ILE A 41 47.61 3.60 -30.20
N VAL A 42 46.75 4.64 -30.18
CA VAL A 42 46.75 5.68 -31.22
C VAL A 42 47.97 6.60 -31.14
N ASP A 43 48.40 6.98 -29.93
CA ASP A 43 49.47 8.00 -29.75
C ASP A 43 50.88 7.41 -29.75
N GLN A 44 51.03 6.15 -29.35
CA GLN A 44 52.36 5.58 -29.09
C GLN A 44 52.72 4.42 -30.03
N ILE A 45 51.75 3.54 -30.34
CA ILE A 45 52.04 2.31 -31.11
C ILE A 45 51.88 2.56 -32.62
N LEU A 46 50.73 3.12 -33.06
CA LEU A 46 50.44 3.35 -34.48
C LEU A 46 51.42 4.27 -35.19
N PRO A 47 51.92 5.38 -34.56
CA PRO A 47 52.94 6.24 -35.20
C PRO A 47 54.34 5.64 -35.21
N GLY A 48 54.55 4.41 -34.72
CA GLY A 48 55.85 3.76 -34.62
C GLY A 48 56.82 4.39 -33.61
N ARG A 49 56.31 5.27 -32.72
CA ARG A 49 57.09 5.93 -31.67
C ARG A 49 57.61 4.97 -30.60
N LEU A 50 56.88 3.85 -30.38
CA LEU A 50 57.32 2.77 -29.53
C LEU A 50 57.53 1.52 -30.40
N LYS A 51 58.78 1.23 -30.74
CA LYS A 51 59.15 -0.07 -31.32
C LYS A 51 59.09 -1.22 -30.28
N VAL A 52 59.08 -0.85 -28.99
CA VAL A 52 59.18 -1.75 -27.86
C VAL A 52 58.36 -1.17 -26.70
N PHE A 53 57.36 -1.90 -26.22
CA PHE A 53 56.53 -1.49 -25.09
C PHE A 53 57.07 -2.11 -23.79
N GLN A 54 57.47 -1.26 -22.82
CA GLN A 54 57.80 -1.70 -21.47
C GLN A 54 56.82 -1.09 -20.47
N PHE A 55 56.22 -1.93 -19.62
CA PHE A 55 55.44 -1.45 -18.48
C PHE A 55 56.39 -0.86 -17.43
N ALA A 56 56.37 0.43 -17.20
CA ALA A 56 57.04 1.04 -16.07
C ALA A 56 56.19 0.84 -14.83
N ILE A 57 56.55 -0.11 -13.97
CA ILE A 57 55.93 -0.24 -12.64
C ILE A 57 56.58 0.81 -11.73
N PRO A 58 55.77 1.65 -11.02
CA PRO A 58 56.31 2.62 -10.09
C PRO A 58 57.22 1.95 -9.04
N PRO A 59 58.34 2.58 -8.65
CA PRO A 59 59.29 2.00 -7.67
C PRO A 59 58.71 1.67 -6.32
N SER A 60 57.55 2.24 -5.97
CA SER A 60 56.80 1.98 -4.73
C SER A 60 56.20 0.58 -4.59
N PHE A 61 56.16 -0.23 -5.65
CA PHE A 61 55.65 -1.61 -5.64
C PHE A 61 56.76 -2.70 -5.67
N GLY A 62 57.92 -2.39 -5.13
CA GLY A 62 58.94 -3.38 -4.74
C GLY A 62 59.55 -4.21 -5.87
N GLY A 63 60.74 -3.83 -6.31
CA GLY A 63 61.66 -4.68 -7.04
C GLY A 63 61.51 -4.69 -8.56
N ALA A 64 62.63 -4.60 -9.28
CA ALA A 64 62.74 -4.62 -10.72
C ALA A 64 62.16 -5.93 -11.33
N ILE A 65 60.86 -5.96 -11.56
CA ILE A 65 60.27 -6.96 -12.46
C ILE A 65 60.69 -6.54 -13.87
N LYS A 66 61.57 -7.33 -14.51
CA LYS A 66 61.88 -7.17 -15.94
C LYS A 66 60.58 -7.44 -16.71
N THR A 67 59.93 -6.34 -17.14
CA THR A 67 58.76 -6.46 -18.00
C THR A 67 59.19 -7.01 -19.36
N PRO A 68 58.47 -7.97 -19.95
CA PRO A 68 58.80 -8.48 -21.25
C PRO A 68 58.75 -7.37 -22.30
N VAL A 69 59.73 -7.39 -23.20
CA VAL A 69 59.77 -6.51 -24.38
C VAL A 69 58.73 -7.05 -25.36
N LEU A 70 57.64 -6.31 -25.57
CA LEU A 70 56.55 -6.70 -26.43
C LEU A 70 56.67 -6.04 -27.81
N ASP A 71 56.46 -6.81 -28.87
CA ASP A 71 56.28 -6.28 -30.22
C ASP A 71 54.99 -5.46 -30.31
N SER A 72 54.92 -4.55 -31.30
CA SER A 72 53.74 -3.69 -31.49
C SER A 72 52.41 -4.46 -31.57
N VAL A 73 52.39 -5.63 -32.21
CA VAL A 73 51.20 -6.49 -32.32
C VAL A 73 50.82 -7.07 -30.96
N GLN A 74 51.81 -7.55 -30.21
CA GLN A 74 51.58 -8.10 -28.86
C GLN A 74 51.11 -7.00 -27.89
N ALA A 75 51.66 -5.80 -28.00
CA ALA A 75 51.23 -4.64 -27.19
C ALA A 75 49.79 -4.22 -27.50
N ILE A 76 49.38 -4.20 -28.76
CA ILE A 76 47.98 -3.94 -29.16
C ILE A 76 47.07 -5.03 -28.59
N GLY A 77 47.44 -6.31 -28.74
CA GLY A 77 46.66 -7.44 -28.18
C GLY A 77 46.47 -7.33 -26.67
N LEU A 78 47.52 -6.97 -25.92
CA LEU A 78 47.47 -6.78 -24.48
C LEU A 78 46.55 -5.61 -24.08
N LEU A 79 46.62 -4.48 -24.79
CA LEU A 79 45.78 -3.30 -24.53
C LEU A 79 44.32 -3.58 -24.86
N CYS A 80 44.03 -4.30 -25.96
CA CYS A 80 42.69 -4.76 -26.28
C CYS A 80 42.15 -5.70 -25.20
N PHE A 81 42.98 -6.64 -24.72
CA PHE A 81 42.60 -7.53 -23.60
C PHE A 81 42.35 -6.73 -22.32
N ALA A 82 43.19 -5.72 -22.01
CA ALA A 82 42.99 -4.82 -20.88
C ALA A 82 41.65 -4.07 -20.99
N MET A 83 41.25 -3.61 -22.19
CA MET A 83 39.92 -2.99 -22.40
C MET A 83 38.77 -3.95 -22.04
N VAL A 84 38.88 -5.22 -22.44
CA VAL A 84 37.90 -6.24 -22.10
C VAL A 84 37.82 -6.47 -20.58
N ILE A 85 38.98 -6.58 -19.93
CA ILE A 85 39.07 -6.75 -18.48
C ILE A 85 38.45 -5.55 -17.72
N ILE A 86 38.81 -4.32 -18.13
CA ILE A 86 38.24 -3.10 -17.55
C ILE A 86 36.70 -3.11 -17.71
N GLN A 87 36.21 -3.48 -18.88
CA GLN A 87 34.79 -3.54 -19.15
C GLN A 87 34.09 -4.61 -18.28
N LEU A 88 34.68 -5.80 -18.15
CA LEU A 88 34.15 -6.89 -17.32
C LEU A 88 34.11 -6.49 -15.83
N LEU A 89 35.22 -5.93 -15.32
CA LEU A 89 35.28 -5.45 -13.93
C LEU A 89 34.28 -4.34 -13.67
N TRP A 90 34.15 -3.39 -14.58
CA TRP A 90 33.14 -2.32 -14.50
C TRP A 90 31.74 -2.91 -14.47
N SER A 91 31.43 -3.86 -15.35
CA SER A 91 30.11 -4.51 -15.41
C SER A 91 29.80 -5.28 -14.12
N LEU A 92 30.78 -6.02 -13.59
CA LEU A 92 30.64 -6.79 -12.37
C LEU A 92 30.39 -5.88 -11.14
N LEU A 93 31.19 -4.82 -11.00
CA LEU A 93 31.01 -3.86 -9.90
C LEU A 93 29.69 -3.10 -10.01
N SER A 94 29.29 -2.70 -11.22
CA SER A 94 28.02 -2.04 -11.48
C SER A 94 26.84 -2.98 -11.18
N PHE A 95 26.94 -4.25 -11.58
CA PHE A 95 25.95 -5.27 -11.26
C PHE A 95 25.83 -5.47 -9.74
N ALA A 96 26.95 -5.68 -9.06
CA ALA A 96 26.97 -5.89 -7.61
C ALA A 96 26.39 -4.68 -6.85
N SER A 97 26.78 -3.47 -7.22
CA SER A 97 26.27 -2.23 -6.64
C SER A 97 24.76 -2.09 -6.86
N ASN A 98 24.30 -2.25 -8.11
CA ASN A 98 22.88 -2.12 -8.46
C ASN A 98 22.01 -3.19 -7.75
N TYR A 99 22.47 -4.44 -7.74
CA TYR A 99 21.78 -5.52 -7.00
C TYR A 99 21.63 -5.18 -5.52
N MET A 100 22.72 -4.68 -4.88
CA MET A 100 22.66 -4.30 -3.46
C MET A 100 21.67 -3.15 -3.22
N PHE A 101 21.67 -2.11 -4.05
CA PHE A 101 20.74 -1.00 -3.91
C PHE A 101 19.29 -1.43 -4.10
N VAL A 102 19.00 -2.26 -5.10
CA VAL A 102 17.65 -2.81 -5.34
C VAL A 102 17.21 -3.66 -4.14
N LYS A 103 18.08 -4.54 -3.64
CA LYS A 103 17.79 -5.40 -2.47
C LYS A 103 17.47 -4.56 -1.22
N ILE A 104 18.29 -3.56 -0.92
CA ILE A 104 18.06 -2.65 0.22
C ILE A 104 16.74 -1.89 0.04
N GLY A 105 16.44 -1.44 -1.17
CA GLY A 105 15.18 -0.77 -1.49
C GLY A 105 13.96 -1.66 -1.24
N LEU A 106 14.01 -2.93 -1.67
CA LEU A 106 12.94 -3.91 -1.48
C LEU A 106 12.76 -4.32 -0.01
N GLU A 107 13.85 -4.53 0.74
CA GLU A 107 13.79 -4.82 2.17
C GLU A 107 13.19 -3.65 2.97
N SER A 108 13.50 -2.41 2.59
CA SER A 108 12.91 -1.21 3.20
C SER A 108 11.43 -1.05 2.84
N LEU A 109 11.05 -1.36 1.61
CA LEU A 109 9.67 -1.39 1.14
C LEU A 109 8.86 -2.43 1.92
N PHE A 110 9.39 -3.64 2.11
CA PHE A 110 8.75 -4.69 2.90
C PHE A 110 8.45 -4.20 4.33
N ARG A 111 9.43 -3.56 5.00
CA ARG A 111 9.23 -2.99 6.34
C ARG A 111 8.12 -1.93 6.36
N LEU A 112 8.12 -1.00 5.41
CA LEU A 112 7.07 0.03 5.34
C LEU A 112 5.69 -0.59 5.13
N ARG A 113 5.55 -1.56 4.22
CA ARG A 113 4.28 -2.26 3.97
C ARG A 113 3.76 -2.96 5.20
N THR A 114 4.63 -3.68 5.90
CA THR A 114 4.27 -4.38 7.14
C THR A 114 3.83 -3.38 8.22
N GLU A 115 4.55 -2.27 8.38
CA GLU A 115 4.20 -1.22 9.36
C GLU A 115 2.88 -0.54 9.01
N LEU A 116 2.66 -0.18 7.72
CA LEU A 116 1.40 0.40 7.25
C LEU A 116 0.21 -0.53 7.49
N TYR A 117 0.35 -1.81 7.13
CA TYR A 117 -0.72 -2.78 7.31
C TYR A 117 -1.02 -3.02 8.78
N ALA A 118 0.01 -3.19 9.61
CA ALA A 118 -0.16 -3.34 11.05
C ALA A 118 -0.80 -2.10 11.71
N HIS A 119 -0.47 -0.91 11.22
CA HIS A 119 -1.08 0.33 11.70
C HIS A 119 -2.57 0.43 11.28
N LEU A 120 -2.89 0.16 10.01
CA LEU A 120 -4.26 0.12 9.51
C LEU A 120 -5.15 -0.86 10.30
N GLN A 121 -4.63 -2.05 10.63
CA GLN A 121 -5.37 -3.04 11.43
C GLN A 121 -5.66 -2.58 12.88
N ARG A 122 -4.93 -1.60 13.39
CA ARG A 122 -5.10 -1.07 14.74
C ARG A 122 -5.98 0.17 14.81
N LEU A 123 -6.16 0.88 13.70
CA LEU A 123 -7.00 2.07 13.64
C LEU A 123 -8.46 1.73 13.94
N SER A 124 -9.19 2.70 14.52
CA SER A 124 -10.60 2.60 14.85
C SER A 124 -11.49 2.43 13.61
N LEU A 125 -12.71 1.91 13.79
CA LEU A 125 -13.69 1.81 12.71
C LEU A 125 -14.02 3.17 12.10
N LYS A 126 -14.01 4.26 12.89
CA LYS A 126 -14.22 5.62 12.39
C LYS A 126 -13.31 5.97 11.21
N PHE A 127 -12.02 5.58 11.29
CA PHE A 127 -11.09 5.76 10.19
C PHE A 127 -11.50 4.98 8.94
N HIS A 128 -11.93 3.73 9.11
CA HIS A 128 -12.33 2.85 8.00
C HIS A 128 -13.67 3.22 7.40
N ASP A 129 -14.62 3.73 8.19
CA ASP A 129 -15.95 4.16 7.74
C ASP A 129 -15.89 5.48 6.98
N THR A 130 -14.96 6.38 7.35
CA THR A 130 -14.78 7.67 6.66
C THR A 130 -13.94 7.59 5.40
N ARG A 131 -13.16 6.52 5.22
CA ARG A 131 -12.26 6.34 4.06
C ARG A 131 -12.60 5.07 3.28
N ARG A 132 -12.51 5.16 1.96
CA ARG A 132 -12.69 3.97 1.10
C ARG A 132 -11.56 2.97 1.35
N SER A 133 -11.88 1.71 1.57
CA SER A 133 -10.90 0.63 1.76
C SER A 133 -9.95 0.48 0.56
N THR A 134 -10.43 0.79 -0.65
CA THR A 134 -9.63 0.80 -1.89
C THR A 134 -8.49 1.82 -1.84
N ASP A 135 -8.71 3.03 -1.26
CA ASP A 135 -7.66 4.04 -1.10
C ASP A 135 -6.54 3.54 -0.17
N SER A 136 -6.90 2.97 0.98
CA SER A 136 -5.93 2.39 1.92
C SER A 136 -5.15 1.23 1.29
N SER A 137 -5.81 0.36 0.52
CA SER A 137 -5.17 -0.74 -0.20
C SER A 137 -4.20 -0.23 -1.27
N PHE A 138 -4.60 0.80 -2.03
CA PHE A 138 -3.74 1.44 -3.03
C PHE A 138 -2.47 2.05 -2.41
N ARG A 139 -2.59 2.69 -1.26
CA ARG A 139 -1.44 3.26 -0.54
C ARG A 139 -0.46 2.19 -0.07
N VAL A 140 -0.95 1.05 0.43
CA VAL A 140 -0.10 -0.07 0.84
C VAL A 140 0.54 -0.75 -0.38
N ALA A 141 -0.20 -0.98 -1.46
CA ALA A 141 0.28 -1.74 -2.61
C ALA A 141 1.21 -0.91 -3.54
N TYR A 142 0.84 0.34 -3.83
CA TYR A 142 1.49 1.16 -4.86
C TYR A 142 2.25 2.35 -4.29
N ASP A 143 1.63 3.20 -3.46
CA ASP A 143 2.29 4.40 -2.94
C ASP A 143 3.51 4.07 -2.08
N SER A 144 3.51 2.95 -1.39
CA SER A 144 4.64 2.47 -0.60
C SER A 144 5.94 2.30 -1.42
N GLN A 145 5.84 2.01 -2.75
CA GLN A 145 7.00 1.92 -3.64
C GLN A 145 7.78 3.23 -3.74
N SER A 146 7.17 4.33 -3.36
CA SER A 146 7.77 5.66 -3.36
C SER A 146 9.07 5.72 -2.57
N ILE A 147 9.19 5.00 -1.43
CA ILE A 147 10.43 5.02 -0.65
C ILE A 147 11.58 4.37 -1.40
N GLN A 148 11.31 3.30 -2.16
CA GLN A 148 12.31 2.64 -3.00
C GLN A 148 12.75 3.57 -4.15
N THR A 149 11.79 4.27 -4.77
CA THR A 149 12.09 5.24 -5.83
C THR A 149 12.94 6.39 -5.29
N ILE A 150 12.61 6.95 -4.14
CA ILE A 150 13.38 8.02 -3.49
C ILE A 150 14.82 7.57 -3.21
N TYR A 151 15.01 6.34 -2.74
CA TYR A 151 16.34 5.82 -2.45
C TYR A 151 17.11 5.52 -3.73
N ASN A 152 16.58 4.68 -4.62
CA ASN A 152 17.29 4.20 -5.80
C ASN A 152 17.48 5.30 -6.86
N LYS A 153 16.41 6.02 -7.22
CA LYS A 153 16.50 7.10 -8.22
C LYS A 153 16.93 8.43 -7.61
N GLY A 154 16.57 8.70 -6.35
CA GLY A 154 16.98 9.92 -5.68
C GLY A 154 18.44 9.84 -5.23
N PHE A 155 18.69 9.19 -4.10
CA PHE A 155 20.01 9.26 -3.47
C PHE A 155 21.10 8.58 -4.28
N THR A 156 20.90 7.35 -4.76
CA THR A 156 21.98 6.61 -5.42
C THR A 156 22.30 7.17 -6.80
N ASN A 157 21.28 7.55 -7.59
CA ASN A 157 21.50 8.10 -8.92
C ASN A 157 22.08 9.53 -8.85
N ILE A 158 21.63 10.38 -7.93
CA ILE A 158 22.18 11.73 -7.75
C ILE A 158 23.66 11.65 -7.35
N ILE A 159 24.00 10.78 -6.41
CA ILE A 159 25.39 10.60 -5.96
C ILE A 159 26.25 10.03 -7.10
N GLY A 160 25.81 8.96 -7.75
CA GLY A 160 26.52 8.32 -8.85
C GLY A 160 26.75 9.27 -10.04
N SER A 161 25.71 9.98 -10.47
CA SER A 161 25.78 10.99 -11.52
C SER A 161 26.70 12.16 -11.14
N GLY A 162 26.58 12.63 -9.90
CA GLY A 162 27.45 13.71 -9.40
C GLY A 162 28.92 13.33 -9.40
N VAL A 163 29.26 12.12 -8.93
CA VAL A 163 30.65 11.64 -8.94
C VAL A 163 31.16 11.43 -10.37
N THR A 164 30.31 10.91 -11.26
CA THR A 164 30.67 10.76 -12.69
C THR A 164 30.93 12.13 -13.33
N LEU A 165 30.07 13.12 -13.13
CA LEU A 165 30.24 14.48 -13.64
C LEU A 165 31.53 15.13 -13.12
N ILE A 166 31.76 15.08 -11.81
CA ILE A 166 32.96 15.66 -11.18
C ILE A 166 34.21 14.96 -11.70
N GLY A 167 34.22 13.62 -11.74
CA GLY A 167 35.34 12.84 -12.21
C GLY A 167 35.67 13.10 -13.70
N THR A 168 34.64 13.08 -14.55
CA THR A 168 34.77 13.35 -15.98
C THR A 168 35.30 14.78 -16.21
N PHE A 169 34.70 15.77 -15.56
CA PHE A 169 35.12 17.16 -15.65
C PHE A 169 36.56 17.37 -15.19
N ALA A 170 36.97 16.78 -14.07
CA ALA A 170 38.32 16.87 -13.55
C ALA A 170 39.38 16.29 -14.53
N VAL A 171 39.05 15.16 -15.17
CA VAL A 171 39.93 14.56 -16.18
C VAL A 171 39.99 15.41 -17.44
N MET A 172 38.84 15.88 -17.95
CA MET A 172 38.81 16.76 -19.15
C MET A 172 39.61 18.05 -18.93
N LEU A 173 39.47 18.69 -17.76
CA LEU A 173 40.20 19.92 -17.43
C LEU A 173 41.72 19.72 -17.42
N ARG A 174 42.18 18.53 -17.00
CA ARG A 174 43.61 18.18 -17.03
C ARG A 174 44.13 17.84 -18.43
N LEU A 175 43.26 17.36 -19.31
CA LEU A 175 43.66 17.03 -20.69
C LEU A 175 43.78 18.29 -21.54
N ASP A 176 42.77 19.14 -21.56
CA ASP A 176 42.78 20.42 -22.28
C ASP A 176 41.68 21.33 -21.69
N TRP A 177 42.06 22.47 -21.10
CA TRP A 177 41.15 23.40 -20.46
C TRP A 177 40.29 24.18 -21.48
N GLN A 178 40.83 24.46 -22.69
CA GLN A 178 40.12 25.21 -23.73
C GLN A 178 38.99 24.38 -24.32
N LEU A 179 39.25 23.12 -24.65
CA LEU A 179 38.24 22.18 -25.10
C LEU A 179 37.19 21.91 -24.00
N THR A 180 37.62 21.88 -22.73
CA THR A 180 36.69 21.73 -21.59
C THR A 180 35.74 22.91 -21.47
N LEU A 181 36.24 24.16 -21.64
CA LEU A 181 35.37 25.34 -21.68
C LEU A 181 34.40 25.31 -22.86
N LEU A 182 34.84 24.87 -24.03
CA LEU A 182 33.96 24.69 -25.20
C LEU A 182 32.85 23.66 -24.92
N SER A 183 33.17 22.54 -24.24
CA SER A 183 32.16 21.54 -23.85
C SER A 183 31.17 22.10 -22.85
N LEU A 184 31.61 22.94 -21.91
CA LEU A 184 30.74 23.60 -20.94
C LEU A 184 29.83 24.65 -21.57
N ALA A 185 30.21 25.28 -22.69
CA ALA A 185 29.38 26.28 -23.38
C ALA A 185 28.03 25.69 -23.86
N ILE A 186 27.97 24.37 -24.11
CA ILE A 186 26.76 23.68 -24.57
C ILE A 186 25.89 23.29 -23.40
N VAL A 187 26.46 23.09 -22.21
CA VAL A 187 25.72 22.62 -21.00
C VAL A 187 24.56 23.55 -20.62
N PRO A 188 24.70 24.89 -20.59
CA PRO A 188 23.58 25.79 -20.30
C PRO A 188 22.43 25.63 -21.30
N LEU A 189 22.77 25.43 -22.59
CA LEU A 189 21.76 25.24 -23.64
C LEU A 189 21.00 23.93 -23.47
N LEU A 190 21.71 22.86 -23.11
CA LEU A 190 21.12 21.57 -22.78
C LEU A 190 20.22 21.69 -21.55
N ILE A 191 20.71 22.30 -20.46
CA ILE A 191 19.93 22.49 -19.23
C ILE A 191 18.66 23.31 -19.52
N GLY A 192 18.76 24.40 -20.29
CA GLY A 192 17.61 25.21 -20.70
C GLY A 192 16.58 24.41 -21.49
N THR A 193 17.03 23.62 -22.46
CA THR A 193 16.19 22.73 -23.27
C THR A 193 15.51 21.68 -22.41
N ILE A 194 16.27 21.00 -21.56
CA ILE A 194 15.77 20.00 -20.62
C ILE A 194 14.71 20.61 -19.71
N TYR A 195 14.98 21.78 -19.10
CA TYR A 195 14.03 22.46 -18.22
C TYR A 195 12.72 22.82 -18.94
N PHE A 196 12.81 23.34 -20.16
CA PHE A 196 11.64 23.69 -20.98
C PHE A 196 10.75 22.46 -21.26
N PHE A 197 11.35 21.36 -21.74
CA PHE A 197 10.60 20.15 -22.05
C PHE A 197 10.07 19.45 -20.79
N THR A 198 10.86 19.39 -19.71
CA THR A 198 10.44 18.75 -18.44
C THR A 198 9.19 19.40 -17.88
N LYS A 199 9.09 20.73 -17.90
CA LYS A 199 7.87 21.42 -17.46
C LYS A 199 6.64 20.99 -18.26
N ARG A 200 6.78 20.84 -19.57
CA ARG A 200 5.71 20.46 -20.49
C ARG A 200 5.32 18.98 -20.34
N ILE A 201 6.31 18.10 -20.24
CA ILE A 201 6.15 16.67 -19.98
C ILE A 201 5.40 16.45 -18.68
N ARG A 202 5.77 17.18 -17.63
CA ARG A 202 5.11 17.10 -16.32
C ARG A 202 3.62 17.39 -16.40
N THR A 203 3.24 18.52 -17.00
CA THR A 203 1.81 18.88 -17.16
C THR A 203 1.03 17.81 -17.93
N GLN A 204 1.61 17.31 -19.04
CA GLN A 204 0.97 16.27 -19.84
C GLN A 204 0.85 14.94 -19.08
N SER A 205 1.87 14.56 -18.30
CA SER A 205 1.83 13.36 -17.45
C SER A 205 0.75 13.45 -16.37
N THR A 206 0.54 14.63 -15.77
CA THR A 206 -0.55 14.82 -14.81
C THR A 206 -1.91 14.59 -15.47
N THR A 207 -2.11 15.17 -16.67
CA THR A 207 -3.37 14.96 -17.43
C THR A 207 -3.60 13.48 -17.76
N ILE A 208 -2.55 12.73 -18.13
CA ILE A 208 -2.67 11.29 -18.37
C ILE A 208 -3.08 10.56 -17.10
N GLN A 209 -2.46 10.87 -15.96
CA GLN A 209 -2.83 10.24 -14.67
C GLN A 209 -4.28 10.51 -14.27
N GLU A 210 -4.78 11.72 -14.53
CA GLU A 210 -6.18 12.07 -14.30
C GLU A 210 -7.12 11.25 -15.19
N GLN A 211 -6.81 11.13 -16.49
CA GLN A 211 -7.60 10.36 -17.44
C GLN A 211 -7.56 8.85 -17.16
N ASP A 212 -6.39 8.30 -16.85
CA ASP A 212 -6.24 6.89 -16.51
C ASP A 212 -6.97 6.56 -15.19
N SER A 213 -6.98 7.49 -14.24
CA SER A 213 -7.76 7.36 -13.00
C SER A 213 -9.26 7.36 -13.27
N ALA A 214 -9.75 8.25 -14.16
CA ALA A 214 -11.15 8.27 -14.56
C ALA A 214 -11.56 6.98 -15.29
N LEU A 215 -10.71 6.49 -16.19
CA LEU A 215 -10.91 5.23 -16.91
C LEU A 215 -10.99 4.04 -15.94
N LEU A 216 -10.09 3.98 -14.95
CA LEU A 216 -10.11 2.94 -13.91
C LEU A 216 -11.40 2.99 -13.08
N THR A 217 -11.84 4.19 -12.69
CA THR A 217 -13.09 4.39 -11.93
C THR A 217 -14.29 3.89 -12.75
N GLN A 218 -14.40 4.27 -14.02
CA GLN A 218 -15.47 3.84 -14.91
C GLN A 218 -15.46 2.31 -15.08
N THR A 219 -14.28 1.72 -15.31
CA THR A 219 -14.13 0.26 -15.42
C THR A 219 -14.62 -0.44 -14.15
N GLN A 220 -14.22 0.08 -12.98
CA GLN A 220 -14.62 -0.49 -11.70
C GLN A 220 -16.13 -0.36 -11.45
N GLU A 221 -16.73 0.78 -11.78
CA GLU A 221 -18.18 1.00 -11.66
C GLU A 221 -18.97 0.08 -12.60
N GLY A 222 -18.59 0.00 -13.88
CA GLY A 222 -19.22 -0.87 -14.87
C GLY A 222 -19.17 -2.34 -14.49
N LEU A 223 -17.98 -2.84 -14.09
CA LEU A 223 -17.81 -4.24 -13.67
C LEU A 223 -18.49 -4.56 -12.34
N SER A 224 -18.47 -3.65 -11.38
CA SER A 224 -19.17 -3.84 -10.10
C SER A 224 -20.68 -3.87 -10.27
N SER A 225 -21.19 -3.16 -11.27
CA SER A 225 -22.63 -3.05 -11.61
C SER A 225 -23.02 -3.95 -12.79
N ILE A 226 -22.21 -4.95 -13.16
CA ILE A 226 -22.39 -5.76 -14.38
C ILE A 226 -23.79 -6.40 -14.48
N ARG A 227 -24.35 -6.84 -13.34
CA ARG A 227 -25.71 -7.39 -13.30
C ARG A 227 -26.76 -6.37 -13.72
N MET A 228 -26.57 -5.11 -13.36
CA MET A 228 -27.48 -4.02 -13.76
C MET A 228 -27.30 -3.69 -15.24
N VAL A 229 -26.06 -3.63 -15.73
CA VAL A 229 -25.77 -3.41 -17.15
C VAL A 229 -26.47 -4.45 -18.02
N HIS A 230 -26.33 -5.74 -17.68
CA HIS A 230 -26.98 -6.85 -18.38
C HIS A 230 -28.51 -6.83 -18.21
N ALA A 231 -29.02 -6.51 -17.02
CA ALA A 231 -30.47 -6.47 -16.78
C ALA A 231 -31.18 -5.40 -17.61
N PHE A 232 -30.48 -4.31 -17.96
CA PHE A 232 -31.01 -3.22 -18.77
C PHE A 232 -30.55 -3.28 -20.25
N GLY A 233 -29.75 -4.30 -20.65
CA GLY A 233 -29.23 -4.44 -22.01
C GLY A 233 -28.39 -3.22 -22.45
N ARG A 234 -27.55 -2.70 -21.56
CA ARG A 234 -26.76 -1.48 -21.78
C ARG A 234 -25.29 -1.73 -22.05
N GLU A 235 -24.92 -2.93 -22.46
CA GLU A 235 -23.53 -3.33 -22.74
C GLU A 235 -22.86 -2.42 -23.78
N ASP A 236 -23.55 -2.16 -24.90
CA ASP A 236 -23.00 -1.31 -25.96
C ASP A 236 -22.84 0.15 -25.53
N PHE A 237 -23.72 0.64 -24.65
CA PHE A 237 -23.61 1.98 -24.08
C PHE A 237 -22.37 2.11 -23.20
N GLU A 238 -22.14 1.15 -22.29
CA GLU A 238 -20.96 1.13 -21.41
C GLU A 238 -19.66 0.99 -22.22
N VAL A 239 -19.66 0.12 -23.25
CA VAL A 239 -18.52 -0.03 -24.16
C VAL A 239 -18.24 1.28 -24.91
N SER A 240 -19.27 1.97 -25.36
CA SER A 240 -19.13 3.27 -26.06
C SER A 240 -18.54 4.34 -25.14
N GLN A 241 -19.01 4.43 -23.90
CA GLN A 241 -18.45 5.37 -22.91
C GLN A 241 -16.99 5.05 -22.58
N PHE A 242 -16.69 3.76 -22.35
CA PHE A 242 -15.31 3.32 -22.14
C PHE A 242 -14.40 3.65 -23.31
N HIS A 243 -14.87 3.43 -24.54
CA HIS A 243 -14.12 3.75 -25.76
C HIS A 243 -13.80 5.24 -25.84
N GLU A 244 -14.75 6.12 -25.55
CA GLU A 244 -14.53 7.58 -25.55
C GLU A 244 -13.46 7.98 -24.52
N GLN A 245 -13.55 7.45 -23.30
CA GLN A 245 -12.59 7.72 -22.24
C GLN A 245 -11.19 7.17 -22.58
N ALA A 246 -11.13 5.94 -23.10
CA ALA A 246 -9.89 5.30 -23.53
C ALA A 246 -9.24 6.05 -24.72
N HIS A 247 -10.05 6.57 -25.66
CA HIS A 247 -9.57 7.40 -26.75
C HIS A 247 -8.98 8.73 -26.23
N GLY A 248 -9.57 9.32 -25.19
CA GLY A 248 -9.02 10.48 -24.49
C GLY A 248 -7.62 10.20 -23.91
N SER A 249 -7.47 9.08 -23.20
CA SER A 249 -6.16 8.63 -22.65
C SER A 249 -5.15 8.37 -23.78
N LEU A 250 -5.55 7.70 -24.88
CA LEU A 250 -4.70 7.49 -26.05
C LEU A 250 -4.16 8.81 -26.62
N GLN A 251 -5.02 9.81 -26.83
CA GLN A 251 -4.62 11.11 -27.36
C GLN A 251 -3.66 11.85 -26.42
N ALA A 252 -3.89 11.77 -25.11
CA ALA A 252 -3.00 12.36 -24.13
C ALA A 252 -1.61 11.68 -24.14
N ASN A 253 -1.57 10.35 -24.21
CA ASN A 253 -0.32 9.56 -24.33
C ASN A 253 0.43 9.87 -25.62
N LEU A 254 -0.27 10.00 -26.76
CA LEU A 254 0.35 10.39 -28.04
C LEU A 254 0.98 11.79 -27.99
N ARG A 255 0.29 12.76 -27.34
CA ARG A 255 0.84 14.11 -27.13
C ARG A 255 2.10 14.09 -26.26
N LEU A 256 2.11 13.32 -25.16
CA LEU A 256 3.28 13.16 -24.32
C LEU A 256 4.44 12.50 -25.10
N THR A 257 4.16 11.42 -25.82
CA THR A 257 5.14 10.72 -26.65
C THR A 257 5.74 11.66 -27.70
N MET A 258 4.93 12.46 -28.38
CA MET A 258 5.40 13.45 -29.34
C MET A 258 6.30 14.50 -28.67
N THR A 259 5.97 14.94 -27.46
CA THR A 259 6.79 15.88 -26.70
C THR A 259 8.13 15.25 -26.31
N ASN A 260 8.14 13.98 -25.90
CA ASN A 260 9.35 13.23 -25.57
C ASN A 260 10.26 13.07 -26.81
N VAL A 261 9.68 12.67 -27.95
CA VAL A 261 10.43 12.52 -29.20
C VAL A 261 11.03 13.85 -29.66
N LYS A 262 10.26 14.96 -29.60
CA LYS A 262 10.76 16.30 -29.90
C LYS A 262 11.90 16.72 -28.96
N SER A 263 11.77 16.42 -27.66
CA SER A 263 12.81 16.69 -26.68
C SER A 263 14.11 15.93 -27.00
N ALA A 264 13.97 14.62 -27.26
CA ALA A 264 15.12 13.79 -27.63
C ALA A 264 15.80 14.26 -28.91
N LEU A 265 15.02 14.65 -29.93
CA LEU A 265 15.56 15.19 -31.18
C LEU A 265 16.37 16.48 -30.95
N VAL A 266 15.83 17.43 -30.18
CA VAL A 266 16.54 18.70 -29.89
C VAL A 266 17.79 18.45 -29.09
N ILE A 267 17.73 17.63 -28.04
CA ILE A 267 18.87 17.29 -27.17
C ILE A 267 19.95 16.57 -27.99
N SER A 268 19.60 15.55 -28.78
CA SER A 268 20.56 14.82 -29.60
C SER A 268 21.22 15.74 -30.65
N THR A 269 20.46 16.64 -31.28
CA THR A 269 20.98 17.61 -32.23
C THR A 269 21.97 18.57 -31.55
N LEU A 270 21.69 19.09 -30.38
CA LEU A 270 22.59 19.93 -29.61
C LEU A 270 23.88 19.19 -29.23
N ILE A 271 23.77 17.92 -28.83
CA ILE A 271 24.95 17.07 -28.54
C ILE A 271 25.79 16.88 -29.78
N VAL A 272 25.17 16.62 -30.96
CA VAL A 272 25.92 16.47 -32.22
C VAL A 272 26.58 17.76 -32.64
N ILE A 273 25.93 18.92 -32.54
CA ILE A 273 26.53 20.24 -32.81
C ILE A 273 27.74 20.45 -31.89
N GLY A 274 27.61 20.17 -30.61
CA GLY A 274 28.70 20.26 -29.65
C GLY A 274 29.87 19.35 -29.98
N THR A 275 29.58 18.12 -30.33
CA THR A 275 30.56 17.13 -30.73
C THR A 275 31.28 17.57 -32.03
N ALA A 276 30.53 18.10 -33.00
CA ALA A 276 31.12 18.63 -34.25
C ALA A 276 32.02 19.83 -34.00
N ALA A 277 31.62 20.77 -33.12
CA ALA A 277 32.47 21.87 -32.71
C ALA A 277 33.76 21.39 -32.03
N MET A 278 33.67 20.36 -31.20
CA MET A 278 34.81 19.73 -30.54
C MET A 278 35.75 19.04 -31.55
N TYR A 279 35.19 18.32 -32.54
CA TYR A 279 36.00 17.77 -33.63
C TYR A 279 36.73 18.87 -34.39
N PHE A 280 36.05 19.96 -34.74
CA PHE A 280 36.64 21.06 -35.49
C PHE A 280 37.79 21.72 -34.72
N VAL A 281 37.52 22.24 -33.51
CA VAL A 281 38.53 22.92 -32.68
C VAL A 281 39.63 21.97 -32.25
N GLY A 282 39.30 20.74 -31.82
CA GLY A 282 40.29 19.75 -31.42
C GLY A 282 41.19 19.30 -32.58
N SER A 283 40.66 19.19 -33.80
CA SER A 283 41.48 18.89 -34.99
C SER A 283 42.44 20.02 -35.32
N LEU A 284 42.05 21.29 -35.13
CA LEU A 284 42.95 22.42 -35.28
C LEU A 284 44.10 22.38 -34.25
N HIS A 285 43.82 21.99 -32.99
CA HIS A 285 44.86 21.79 -31.97
C HIS A 285 45.80 20.62 -32.33
N VAL A 286 45.26 19.55 -32.93
CA VAL A 286 46.07 18.41 -33.39
C VAL A 286 46.96 18.84 -34.56
N LEU A 287 46.45 19.59 -35.53
CA LEU A 287 47.24 20.14 -36.66
C LEU A 287 48.31 21.11 -36.20
N ALA A 288 48.04 21.93 -35.19
CA ALA A 288 49.00 22.82 -34.55
C ALA A 288 50.03 22.09 -33.67
N GLY A 289 49.92 20.78 -33.48
CA GLY A 289 50.81 19.97 -32.64
C GLY A 289 50.67 20.18 -31.13
N THR A 290 49.66 20.92 -30.69
CA THR A 290 49.39 21.20 -29.26
C THR A 290 48.63 20.06 -28.57
N LEU A 291 47.92 19.22 -29.33
CA LEU A 291 47.14 18.09 -28.85
C LEU A 291 47.50 16.83 -29.65
N SER A 292 47.53 15.65 -29.01
CA SER A 292 47.64 14.38 -29.73
C SER A 292 46.29 13.89 -30.22
N LEU A 293 46.27 13.09 -31.29
CA LEU A 293 45.05 12.50 -31.83
C LEU A 293 44.36 11.58 -30.79
N GLY A 294 45.13 10.80 -30.02
CA GLY A 294 44.60 9.94 -28.99
C GLY A 294 43.95 10.73 -27.84
N VAL A 295 44.51 11.90 -27.46
CA VAL A 295 43.87 12.77 -26.45
C VAL A 295 42.56 13.33 -26.97
N LEU A 296 42.45 13.72 -28.25
CA LEU A 296 41.20 14.19 -28.84
C LEU A 296 40.12 13.10 -28.80
N LEU A 297 40.46 11.85 -29.14
CA LEU A 297 39.54 10.72 -29.11
C LEU A 297 39.06 10.40 -27.68
N VAL A 298 39.96 10.45 -26.69
CA VAL A 298 39.61 10.30 -25.27
C VAL A 298 38.70 11.43 -24.81
N PHE A 299 38.97 12.66 -25.24
CA PHE A 299 38.17 13.82 -24.90
C PHE A 299 36.72 13.68 -25.40
N ILE A 300 36.53 13.17 -26.62
CA ILE A 300 35.21 12.91 -27.20
C ILE A 300 34.48 11.81 -26.43
N ALA A 301 35.17 10.74 -26.03
CA ALA A 301 34.59 9.72 -25.18
C ALA A 301 34.09 10.30 -23.84
N TYR A 302 34.86 11.19 -23.22
CA TYR A 302 34.44 11.88 -22.00
C TYR A 302 33.30 12.87 -22.23
N LEU A 303 33.21 13.50 -23.40
CA LEU A 303 32.08 14.36 -23.73
C LEU A 303 30.74 13.60 -23.67
N VAL A 304 30.71 12.39 -24.23
CA VAL A 304 29.52 11.50 -24.11
C VAL A 304 29.22 11.14 -22.65
N MET A 305 30.29 10.82 -21.90
CA MET A 305 30.15 10.50 -20.46
C MET A 305 29.73 11.70 -19.60
N LEU A 306 29.94 12.94 -20.07
CA LEU A 306 29.49 14.17 -19.40
C LEU A 306 27.97 14.41 -19.59
N TYR A 307 27.43 14.12 -20.77
CA TYR A 307 26.05 14.43 -21.09
C TYR A 307 25.06 13.42 -20.51
N GLN A 308 25.39 12.14 -20.46
CA GLN A 308 24.54 11.08 -19.98
C GLN A 308 24.02 11.29 -18.53
N PRO A 309 24.85 11.65 -17.53
CA PRO A 309 24.39 11.97 -16.18
C PRO A 309 23.45 13.18 -16.11
N LEU A 310 23.66 14.20 -16.96
CA LEU A 310 22.80 15.39 -16.99
C LEU A 310 21.37 15.02 -17.40
N GLU A 311 21.24 14.18 -18.43
CA GLU A 311 19.94 13.65 -18.85
C GLU A 311 19.30 12.81 -17.73
N SER A 312 20.05 11.89 -17.12
CA SER A 312 19.58 11.03 -16.02
C SER A 312 19.10 11.82 -14.81
N LEU A 313 19.79 12.90 -14.42
CA LEU A 313 19.39 13.75 -13.28
C LEU A 313 18.05 14.45 -13.52
N THR A 314 17.73 14.78 -14.77
CA THR A 314 16.46 15.40 -15.13
C THR A 314 15.28 14.45 -14.90
N TYR A 315 15.38 13.20 -15.38
CA TYR A 315 14.37 12.18 -15.13
C TYR A 315 14.27 11.83 -13.64
N THR A 316 15.38 11.90 -12.91
CA THR A 316 15.40 11.69 -11.46
C THR A 316 14.59 12.75 -10.73
N ALA A 317 14.71 14.01 -11.07
CA ALA A 317 13.98 15.11 -10.43
C ALA A 317 12.46 14.90 -10.56
N TRP A 318 11.99 14.49 -11.73
CA TRP A 318 10.57 14.18 -11.96
C TRP A 318 10.10 12.95 -11.18
N ALA A 319 10.86 11.86 -11.23
CA ALA A 319 10.53 10.64 -10.48
C ALA A 319 10.49 10.89 -8.95
N MET A 320 11.34 11.79 -8.45
CA MET A 320 11.36 12.19 -7.04
C MET A 320 10.12 12.96 -6.62
N GLU A 321 9.53 13.76 -7.49
CA GLU A 321 8.33 14.52 -7.17
C GLU A 321 7.13 13.59 -6.97
N GLY A 322 6.88 12.67 -7.92
CA GLY A 322 5.82 11.66 -7.80
C GLY A 322 6.02 10.75 -6.57
N ALA A 323 7.26 10.30 -6.36
CA ALA A 323 7.59 9.47 -5.20
C ALA A 323 7.42 10.24 -3.87
N THR A 324 7.72 11.54 -3.84
CA THR A 324 7.51 12.36 -2.63
C THR A 324 6.02 12.47 -2.28
N ALA A 325 5.15 12.61 -3.28
CA ALA A 325 3.70 12.64 -3.08
C ALA A 325 3.18 11.30 -2.54
N GLY A 326 3.57 10.16 -3.14
CA GLY A 326 3.20 8.82 -2.67
C GLY A 326 3.70 8.53 -1.25
N ALA A 327 4.95 8.87 -0.94
CA ALA A 327 5.50 8.74 0.41
C ALA A 327 4.72 9.60 1.43
N ARG A 328 4.29 10.81 1.06
CA ARG A 328 3.45 11.66 1.90
C ARG A 328 2.14 10.96 2.26
N ARG A 329 1.43 10.39 1.28
CA ARG A 329 0.18 9.66 1.53
C ARG A 329 0.35 8.45 2.44
N CYS A 330 1.47 7.71 2.30
CA CYS A 330 1.80 6.63 3.23
C CYS A 330 2.02 7.13 4.66
N PHE A 331 2.77 8.23 4.81
CA PHE A 331 3.03 8.80 6.14
C PHE A 331 1.80 9.46 6.76
N GLU A 332 0.84 9.96 5.97
CA GLU A 332 -0.45 10.41 6.47
C GLU A 332 -1.23 9.30 7.17
N ILE A 333 -1.17 8.06 6.64
CA ILE A 333 -1.75 6.90 7.33
C ILE A 333 -1.02 6.65 8.65
N LEU A 334 0.32 6.59 8.65
CA LEU A 334 1.10 6.32 9.86
C LEU A 334 0.99 7.42 10.92
N ASP A 335 0.62 8.64 10.51
CA ASP A 335 0.39 9.77 11.41
C ASP A 335 -1.06 9.85 11.89
N SER A 336 -1.97 9.08 11.28
CA SER A 336 -3.37 8.98 11.72
C SER A 336 -3.41 8.40 13.13
N ARG A 337 -4.13 9.08 14.02
CA ARG A 337 -4.29 8.63 15.40
C ARG A 337 -5.51 7.73 15.49
N ASP A 338 -5.41 6.72 16.33
CA ASP A 338 -6.58 5.93 16.73
C ASP A 338 -7.45 6.78 17.67
N ASP A 339 -8.73 6.93 17.35
CA ASP A 339 -9.68 7.66 18.20
C ASP A 339 -10.05 6.86 19.45
N VAL A 340 -9.87 5.53 19.41
CA VAL A 340 -10.18 4.60 20.51
C VAL A 340 -8.88 3.96 21.00
N VAL A 341 -8.22 4.62 21.95
CA VAL A 341 -6.93 4.17 22.50
C VAL A 341 -7.13 3.54 23.88
N ASP A 342 -6.45 2.43 24.15
CA ASP A 342 -6.43 1.87 25.50
C ASP A 342 -5.72 2.85 26.44
N SER A 343 -6.33 3.08 27.61
CA SER A 343 -5.69 3.87 28.68
C SER A 343 -4.34 3.23 29.06
N PRO A 344 -3.31 4.00 29.40
CA PRO A 344 -2.04 3.46 29.90
C PRO A 344 -2.22 2.52 31.09
N ASN A 345 -3.28 2.70 31.88
CA ASN A 345 -3.63 1.89 33.05
C ASN A 345 -4.73 0.86 32.75
N ALA A 346 -5.07 0.64 31.47
CA ALA A 346 -6.09 -0.34 31.09
C ALA A 346 -5.64 -1.75 31.49
N ILE A 347 -6.53 -2.46 32.15
CA ILE A 347 -6.30 -3.83 32.60
C ILE A 347 -6.86 -4.86 31.62
N ALA A 348 -6.25 -6.01 31.53
CA ALA A 348 -6.80 -7.16 30.85
C ALA A 348 -7.76 -7.92 31.80
N ILE A 349 -8.94 -8.27 31.30
CA ILE A 349 -9.91 -9.13 32.01
C ILE A 349 -9.89 -10.53 31.41
N GLU A 350 -9.87 -11.56 32.25
CA GLU A 350 -9.90 -12.96 31.81
C GLU A 350 -11.34 -13.46 31.66
N LYS A 351 -12.22 -13.08 32.58
CA LYS A 351 -13.65 -13.47 32.63
C LYS A 351 -14.51 -12.29 33.05
N THR A 352 -15.77 -12.30 32.62
CA THR A 352 -16.80 -11.35 33.02
C THR A 352 -18.08 -12.10 33.35
N ASN A 353 -18.87 -11.57 34.28
CA ASN A 353 -20.26 -12.03 34.55
C ASN A 353 -21.20 -11.50 33.47
N GLY A 354 -20.80 -10.41 32.77
CA GLY A 354 -21.56 -9.85 31.67
C GLY A 354 -22.61 -8.81 32.07
N ALA A 355 -22.52 -8.19 33.26
CA ALA A 355 -23.39 -7.05 33.61
C ALA A 355 -22.95 -5.82 32.81
N ILE A 356 -23.87 -5.23 32.02
CA ILE A 356 -23.58 -4.06 31.18
C ILE A 356 -24.48 -2.90 31.64
N SER A 357 -23.88 -1.70 31.86
CA SER A 357 -24.60 -0.51 32.23
C SER A 357 -24.22 0.68 31.37
N PHE A 358 -25.20 1.30 30.71
CA PHE A 358 -25.08 2.56 30.00
C PHE A 358 -25.56 3.67 30.95
N GLN A 359 -24.68 4.64 31.24
CA GLN A 359 -24.93 5.74 32.17
C GLN A 359 -24.86 7.06 31.44
N LYS A 360 -26.02 7.63 31.10
CA LYS A 360 -26.18 8.90 30.36
C LYS A 360 -25.32 8.94 29.09
N VAL A 361 -25.29 7.81 28.35
CA VAL A 361 -24.46 7.67 27.17
C VAL A 361 -25.01 8.51 26.03
N SER A 362 -24.18 9.42 25.51
CA SER A 362 -24.41 10.16 24.27
C SER A 362 -23.33 9.81 23.26
N PHE A 363 -23.71 9.77 21.98
CA PHE A 363 -22.78 9.45 20.89
C PHE A 363 -23.23 10.05 19.55
N GLY A 364 -22.28 10.53 18.77
CA GLY A 364 -22.41 10.92 17.36
C GLY A 364 -21.17 10.51 16.55
N TYR A 365 -21.36 10.10 15.30
CA TYR A 365 -20.24 9.80 14.40
C TYR A 365 -19.48 11.05 14.01
N ASP A 366 -20.21 12.17 13.86
CA ASP A 366 -19.69 13.50 13.62
C ASP A 366 -20.05 14.41 14.79
N SER A 367 -19.31 15.52 14.95
CA SER A 367 -19.53 16.50 16.01
C SER A 367 -20.91 17.18 15.95
N ASP A 368 -21.53 17.22 14.77
CA ASP A 368 -22.71 18.05 14.49
C ASP A 368 -24.03 17.28 14.63
N ARG A 369 -23.98 15.94 14.73
CA ARG A 369 -25.18 15.11 14.83
C ARG A 369 -25.07 14.07 15.92
N GLU A 370 -25.82 14.27 17.01
CA GLU A 370 -25.99 13.29 18.06
C GLU A 370 -26.96 12.18 17.59
N ILE A 371 -26.51 10.93 17.68
CA ILE A 371 -27.29 9.73 17.30
C ILE A 371 -27.90 9.08 18.54
N LEU A 372 -27.16 9.08 19.67
CA LEU A 372 -27.63 8.61 20.97
C LEU A 372 -27.56 9.76 21.95
N SER A 373 -28.63 10.02 22.69
CA SER A 373 -28.78 11.16 23.60
C SER A 373 -29.15 10.67 25.00
N SER A 374 -28.20 10.77 25.91
CA SER A 374 -28.37 10.47 27.35
C SER A 374 -29.03 9.12 27.64
N VAL A 375 -28.59 8.06 26.96
CA VAL A 375 -29.11 6.69 27.12
C VAL A 375 -28.74 6.15 28.48
N ASN A 376 -29.76 5.67 29.24
CA ASN A 376 -29.62 4.94 30.48
C ASN A 376 -30.22 3.54 30.29
N LEU A 377 -29.40 2.49 30.49
CA LEU A 377 -29.83 1.11 30.33
C LEU A 377 -28.96 0.20 31.21
N GLU A 378 -29.61 -0.64 32.00
CA GLU A 378 -28.93 -1.67 32.80
C GLU A 378 -29.32 -3.05 32.29
N ILE A 379 -28.35 -3.92 32.13
CA ILE A 379 -28.49 -5.29 31.64
C ILE A 379 -27.81 -6.21 32.66
N ALA A 380 -28.60 -7.06 33.31
CA ALA A 380 -28.08 -8.00 34.27
C ALA A 380 -27.28 -9.15 33.61
N PRO A 381 -26.41 -9.84 34.36
CA PRO A 381 -25.77 -11.06 33.86
C PRO A 381 -26.76 -12.09 33.36
N ASN A 382 -26.47 -12.69 32.20
CA ASN A 382 -27.33 -13.70 31.54
C ASN A 382 -28.73 -13.20 31.13
N GLN A 383 -28.98 -11.90 31.19
CA GLN A 383 -30.23 -11.31 30.73
C GLN A 383 -30.25 -11.19 29.21
N ILE A 384 -31.38 -11.48 28.60
CA ILE A 384 -31.62 -11.33 27.17
C ILE A 384 -32.48 -10.10 26.94
N ILE A 385 -31.97 -9.09 26.26
CA ILE A 385 -32.71 -7.88 25.90
C ILE A 385 -32.91 -7.77 24.39
N ALA A 386 -34.09 -7.30 23.96
CA ALA A 386 -34.36 -6.93 22.60
C ALA A 386 -34.33 -5.39 22.44
N LEU A 387 -33.53 -4.89 21.53
CA LEU A 387 -33.54 -3.49 21.08
C LEU A 387 -34.50 -3.35 19.90
N VAL A 388 -35.55 -2.57 20.06
CA VAL A 388 -36.56 -2.31 19.05
C VAL A 388 -36.71 -0.82 18.79
N GLY A 389 -37.19 -0.43 17.62
CA GLY A 389 -37.36 0.98 17.23
C GLY A 389 -37.31 1.18 15.72
N GLY A 390 -37.70 2.33 15.25
CA GLY A 390 -37.67 2.67 13.83
C GLY A 390 -36.24 2.61 13.21
N THR A 391 -36.20 2.61 11.88
CA THR A 391 -34.91 2.75 11.16
C THR A 391 -34.26 4.08 11.53
N GLY A 392 -32.97 4.07 11.82
CA GLY A 392 -32.23 5.27 12.25
C GLY A 392 -32.41 5.64 13.74
N ALA A 393 -33.11 4.84 14.55
CA ALA A 393 -33.29 5.13 15.98
C ALA A 393 -32.02 5.00 16.84
N GLY A 394 -30.90 4.50 16.28
CA GLY A 394 -29.63 4.36 16.99
C GLY A 394 -29.32 2.96 17.52
N LYS A 395 -30.12 1.91 17.15
CA LYS A 395 -29.95 0.55 17.66
C LYS A 395 -28.57 -0.05 17.37
N SER A 396 -28.13 -0.10 16.12
CA SER A 396 -26.82 -0.64 15.73
C SER A 396 -25.67 0.22 16.27
N THR A 397 -25.90 1.52 16.44
CA THR A 397 -24.95 2.43 17.10
C THR A 397 -24.77 2.05 18.56
N LEU A 398 -25.86 1.81 19.32
CA LEU A 398 -25.78 1.38 20.70
C LEU A 398 -25.03 0.05 20.83
N LEU A 399 -25.35 -0.92 19.94
CA LEU A 399 -24.67 -2.21 19.88
C LEU A 399 -23.16 -2.06 19.63
N SER A 400 -22.75 -1.13 18.77
CA SER A 400 -21.34 -0.88 18.39
C SER A 400 -20.49 -0.30 19.53
N LEU A 401 -21.11 0.31 20.54
CA LEU A 401 -20.39 0.83 21.70
C LEU A 401 -19.93 -0.30 22.64
N VAL A 402 -20.66 -1.41 22.71
CA VAL A 402 -20.34 -2.51 23.63
C VAL A 402 -18.97 -3.16 23.35
N PRO A 403 -18.60 -3.50 22.09
CA PRO A 403 -17.25 -4.00 21.78
C PRO A 403 -16.20 -2.88 21.67
N ARG A 404 -16.58 -1.66 22.09
CA ARG A 404 -15.74 -0.48 22.03
C ARG A 404 -15.17 -0.27 20.63
N PHE A 405 -16.05 -0.30 19.61
CA PHE A 405 -15.70 0.14 18.25
C PHE A 405 -15.57 1.65 18.19
N TYR A 406 -16.32 2.33 19.05
CA TYR A 406 -16.30 3.77 19.29
C TYR A 406 -16.37 4.01 20.80
N ASP A 407 -15.78 5.11 21.26
CA ASP A 407 -15.99 5.59 22.62
C ASP A 407 -17.18 6.58 22.66
N PRO A 408 -18.04 6.58 23.71
CA PRO A 408 -19.12 7.53 23.84
C PRO A 408 -18.59 8.97 23.94
N THR A 409 -19.32 9.94 23.35
CA THR A 409 -18.99 11.36 23.43
C THR A 409 -19.25 11.96 24.80
N ALA A 410 -20.25 11.44 25.51
CA ALA A 410 -20.55 11.78 26.90
C ALA A 410 -21.13 10.57 27.65
N GLY A 411 -21.05 10.60 28.96
CA GLY A 411 -21.46 9.49 29.81
C GLY A 411 -20.43 8.37 29.87
N GLY A 412 -20.83 7.18 30.30
CA GLY A 412 -19.98 6.02 30.47
C GLY A 412 -20.71 4.71 30.22
N LEU A 413 -19.96 3.73 29.73
CA LEU A 413 -20.40 2.34 29.59
C LEU A 413 -19.55 1.47 30.51
N THR A 414 -20.18 0.69 31.36
CA THR A 414 -19.47 -0.19 32.29
C THR A 414 -19.77 -1.65 32.02
N LEU A 415 -18.78 -2.50 32.27
CA LEU A 415 -18.87 -3.95 32.29
C LEU A 415 -18.52 -4.45 33.70
N ASP A 416 -19.45 -5.16 34.36
CA ASP A 416 -19.33 -5.58 35.76
C ASP A 416 -18.93 -4.43 36.71
N GLY A 417 -19.50 -3.23 36.46
CA GLY A 417 -19.25 -2.03 37.25
C GLY A 417 -17.97 -1.25 36.90
N ARG A 418 -17.15 -1.75 35.96
CA ARG A 418 -15.93 -1.10 35.51
C ARG A 418 -16.12 -0.43 34.16
N ASP A 419 -15.62 0.81 33.99
CA ASP A 419 -15.68 1.52 32.72
C ASP A 419 -14.90 0.75 31.63
N ILE A 420 -15.51 0.55 30.45
CA ILE A 420 -14.87 -0.16 29.34
C ILE A 420 -13.59 0.52 28.84
N ARG A 421 -13.41 1.80 29.12
CA ARG A 421 -12.17 2.56 28.78
C ARG A 421 -10.98 2.18 29.64
N GLU A 422 -11.23 1.57 30.82
CA GLU A 422 -10.21 1.04 31.72
C GLU A 422 -9.89 -0.43 31.43
N ILE A 423 -10.56 -1.05 30.46
CA ILE A 423 -10.33 -2.43 30.02
C ILE A 423 -9.61 -2.40 28.66
N THR A 424 -8.62 -3.28 28.47
CA THR A 424 -7.94 -3.37 27.16
C THR A 424 -8.92 -3.85 26.09
N LYS A 425 -8.92 -3.22 24.92
CA LYS A 425 -9.81 -3.58 23.78
C LYS A 425 -9.75 -5.07 23.47
N LYS A 426 -8.56 -5.65 23.50
CA LYS A 426 -8.34 -7.07 23.19
C LYS A 426 -9.08 -7.98 24.18
N SER A 427 -8.91 -7.76 25.48
CA SER A 427 -9.56 -8.59 26.50
C SER A 427 -11.09 -8.38 26.55
N LEU A 428 -11.57 -7.14 26.37
CA LEU A 428 -12.99 -6.83 26.25
C LEU A 428 -13.64 -7.61 25.09
N ARG A 429 -13.04 -7.52 23.90
CA ARG A 429 -13.56 -8.19 22.69
C ARG A 429 -13.45 -9.71 22.75
N GLN A 430 -12.58 -10.26 23.58
CA GLN A 430 -12.56 -11.70 23.86
C GLN A 430 -13.80 -12.16 24.60
N GLN A 431 -14.40 -11.30 25.43
CA GLN A 431 -15.62 -11.60 26.19
C GLN A 431 -16.92 -11.41 25.38
N ILE A 432 -16.84 -11.01 24.13
CA ILE A 432 -18.00 -10.65 23.30
C ILE A 432 -17.99 -11.48 22.03
N ALA A 433 -19.08 -12.20 21.76
CA ALA A 433 -19.39 -12.78 20.46
C ALA A 433 -20.38 -11.87 19.72
N ILE A 434 -20.21 -11.71 18.42
CA ILE A 434 -21.09 -10.87 17.59
C ILE A 434 -21.52 -11.64 16.33
N VAL A 435 -22.82 -11.56 16.01
CA VAL A 435 -23.40 -12.00 14.75
C VAL A 435 -24.00 -10.76 14.08
N LEU A 436 -23.42 -10.36 12.96
CA LEU A 436 -23.84 -9.18 12.20
C LEU A 436 -24.98 -9.52 11.24
N GLN A 437 -25.74 -8.51 10.83
CA GLN A 437 -26.81 -8.60 9.84
C GLN A 437 -26.28 -9.20 8.52
N ASP A 438 -25.20 -8.64 7.98
CA ASP A 438 -24.47 -9.19 6.85
C ASP A 438 -23.26 -9.97 7.36
N THR A 439 -23.35 -11.30 7.33
CA THR A 439 -22.23 -12.17 7.71
C THR A 439 -21.14 -12.13 6.64
N LEU A 440 -20.05 -11.42 6.93
CA LEU A 440 -18.87 -11.36 6.07
C LEU A 440 -18.02 -12.62 6.26
N LEU A 441 -17.69 -13.27 5.13
CA LEU A 441 -16.78 -14.40 5.07
C LEU A 441 -15.50 -14.01 4.34
N PHE A 442 -14.37 -14.52 4.82
CA PHE A 442 -13.09 -14.41 4.12
C PHE A 442 -13.06 -15.41 2.95
N SER A 443 -12.38 -15.05 1.88
CA SER A 443 -12.20 -15.92 0.69
C SER A 443 -11.22 -17.07 0.97
N THR A 444 -11.59 -17.89 1.96
CA THR A 444 -10.83 -19.05 2.44
C THR A 444 -11.80 -20.23 2.59
N THR A 445 -11.38 -21.30 3.25
CA THR A 445 -12.23 -22.47 3.48
C THR A 445 -13.34 -22.21 4.50
N VAL A 446 -14.39 -23.04 4.49
CA VAL A 446 -15.44 -23.01 5.53
C VAL A 446 -14.83 -23.23 6.92
N ARG A 447 -13.90 -24.19 7.03
CA ARG A 447 -13.17 -24.49 8.26
C ARG A 447 -12.49 -23.26 8.85
N GLU A 448 -11.67 -22.57 8.05
CA GLU A 448 -10.97 -21.36 8.49
C GLU A 448 -11.91 -20.22 8.84
N ASN A 449 -13.03 -20.11 8.12
CA ASN A 449 -14.07 -19.14 8.42
C ASN A 449 -14.72 -19.39 9.79
N ILE A 450 -15.00 -20.63 10.17
CA ILE A 450 -15.52 -20.96 11.50
C ILE A 450 -14.45 -20.79 12.56
N ALA A 451 -13.22 -21.29 12.32
CA ALA A 451 -12.09 -21.18 13.22
C ALA A 451 -11.70 -19.74 13.55
N TYR A 452 -12.12 -18.76 12.73
CA TYR A 452 -11.86 -17.33 13.00
C TYR A 452 -12.43 -16.88 14.36
N GLY A 453 -13.47 -17.54 14.88
CA GLY A 453 -14.02 -17.30 16.23
C GLY A 453 -13.03 -17.65 17.35
N ARG A 454 -12.23 -18.70 17.16
CA ARG A 454 -11.16 -19.19 18.05
C ARG A 454 -10.12 -19.95 17.22
N PRO A 455 -9.00 -19.31 16.83
CA PRO A 455 -8.01 -19.89 15.91
C PRO A 455 -7.35 -21.19 16.41
N ASP A 456 -7.27 -21.37 17.74
CA ASP A 456 -6.62 -22.53 18.37
C ASP A 456 -7.60 -23.71 18.58
N ALA A 457 -8.82 -23.64 18.00
CA ALA A 457 -9.83 -24.69 18.13
C ALA A 457 -9.43 -25.94 17.33
N THR A 458 -9.73 -27.10 17.92
CA THR A 458 -9.56 -28.38 17.24
C THR A 458 -10.64 -28.58 16.16
N ASP A 459 -10.39 -29.48 15.21
CA ASP A 459 -11.36 -29.80 14.15
C ASP A 459 -12.67 -30.34 14.72
N GLU A 460 -12.62 -31.07 15.85
CA GLU A 460 -13.81 -31.59 16.52
C GLU A 460 -14.65 -30.45 17.12
N GLU A 461 -14.01 -29.46 17.74
CA GLU A 461 -14.70 -28.26 18.27
C GLU A 461 -15.33 -27.43 17.15
N ILE A 462 -14.65 -27.31 16.00
CA ILE A 462 -15.16 -26.62 14.81
C ILE A 462 -16.40 -27.33 14.28
N ARG A 463 -16.36 -28.68 14.15
CA ARG A 463 -17.49 -29.49 13.72
C ARG A 463 -18.66 -29.43 14.70
N GLU A 464 -18.36 -29.46 16.02
CA GLU A 464 -19.40 -29.32 17.04
C GLU A 464 -20.08 -27.96 16.98
N ALA A 465 -19.32 -26.88 16.82
CA ALA A 465 -19.89 -25.54 16.62
C ALA A 465 -20.73 -25.46 15.34
N ALA A 466 -20.33 -26.11 14.26
CA ALA A 466 -21.08 -26.19 13.01
C ALA A 466 -22.37 -27.01 13.18
N ARG A 467 -22.33 -28.13 13.90
CA ARG A 467 -23.52 -28.94 14.22
C ARG A 467 -24.53 -28.13 15.03
N ARG A 468 -24.08 -27.46 16.09
CA ARG A 468 -24.94 -26.58 16.91
C ARG A 468 -25.53 -25.43 16.10
N ALA A 469 -24.81 -24.92 15.10
CA ALA A 469 -25.28 -23.90 14.19
C ALA A 469 -26.13 -24.47 13.03
N GLN A 470 -26.46 -25.76 13.03
CA GLN A 470 -27.13 -26.47 11.93
C GLN A 470 -26.43 -26.23 10.56
N ALA A 471 -25.11 -26.07 10.58
CA ALA A 471 -24.31 -25.83 9.40
C ALA A 471 -23.67 -27.12 8.85
N ASP A 472 -23.43 -28.13 9.68
CA ASP A 472 -22.69 -29.35 9.32
C ASP A 472 -23.34 -30.12 8.16
N GLU A 473 -24.66 -30.15 8.10
CA GLU A 473 -25.41 -30.84 7.04
C GLU A 473 -25.07 -30.25 5.65
N PHE A 474 -25.25 -28.94 5.47
CA PHE A 474 -24.95 -28.33 4.17
C PHE A 474 -23.44 -28.30 3.88
N ILE A 475 -22.57 -28.16 4.90
CA ILE A 475 -21.11 -28.19 4.72
C ILE A 475 -20.69 -29.56 4.18
N SER A 476 -21.25 -30.64 4.70
CA SER A 476 -20.96 -32.00 4.24
C SER A 476 -21.40 -32.27 2.80
N GLN A 477 -22.36 -31.50 2.27
CA GLN A 477 -22.80 -31.56 0.87
C GLN A 477 -21.96 -30.74 -0.09
N LEU A 478 -21.05 -29.89 0.41
CA LEU A 478 -20.14 -29.14 -0.44
C LEU A 478 -19.07 -30.08 -1.03
N PRO A 479 -18.52 -29.77 -2.22
CA PRO A 479 -17.59 -30.67 -2.94
C PRO A 479 -16.40 -31.16 -2.10
N ASN A 480 -15.86 -30.29 -1.24
CA ASN A 480 -14.73 -30.60 -0.35
C ASN A 480 -15.11 -30.48 1.14
N GLY A 481 -16.39 -30.51 1.48
CA GLY A 481 -16.85 -30.38 2.86
C GLY A 481 -16.33 -29.11 3.53
N TYR A 482 -15.69 -29.24 4.68
CA TYR A 482 -15.11 -28.13 5.45
C TYR A 482 -13.95 -27.42 4.74
N GLU A 483 -13.25 -28.09 3.81
CA GLU A 483 -12.17 -27.52 3.02
C GLU A 483 -12.67 -26.84 1.73
N SER A 484 -13.98 -26.72 1.53
CA SER A 484 -14.54 -25.99 0.40
C SER A 484 -14.29 -24.50 0.56
N GLU A 485 -13.81 -23.85 -0.51
CA GLU A 485 -13.64 -22.39 -0.58
C GLU A 485 -15.00 -21.69 -0.73
N VAL A 486 -15.24 -20.67 0.06
CA VAL A 486 -16.53 -19.95 0.08
C VAL A 486 -16.65 -18.88 -1.00
N GLY A 487 -15.55 -18.59 -1.75
CA GLY A 487 -15.49 -17.53 -2.75
C GLY A 487 -15.40 -16.12 -2.15
N GLU A 488 -15.37 -15.13 -3.02
CA GLU A 488 -15.28 -13.72 -2.58
C GLU A 488 -16.51 -13.34 -1.75
N ARG A 489 -16.26 -12.89 -0.51
CA ARG A 489 -17.30 -12.54 0.49
C ARG A 489 -18.36 -13.63 0.70
N GLY A 490 -18.00 -14.89 0.47
CA GLY A 490 -18.93 -16.01 0.58
C GLY A 490 -19.90 -16.14 -0.60
N GLY A 491 -19.51 -15.68 -1.79
CA GLY A 491 -20.38 -15.66 -2.98
C GLY A 491 -20.87 -17.02 -3.47
N HIS A 492 -20.22 -18.12 -3.06
CA HIS A 492 -20.62 -19.48 -3.39
C HIS A 492 -21.71 -20.03 -2.44
N LEU A 493 -22.06 -19.30 -1.38
CA LEU A 493 -23.01 -19.73 -0.36
C LEU A 493 -24.28 -18.89 -0.39
N SER A 494 -25.42 -19.52 -0.04
CA SER A 494 -26.67 -18.78 0.17
C SER A 494 -26.56 -17.88 1.40
N VAL A 495 -27.46 -16.89 1.51
CA VAL A 495 -27.50 -15.99 2.67
C VAL A 495 -27.64 -16.78 3.98
N GLY A 496 -28.57 -17.76 4.02
CA GLY A 496 -28.77 -18.60 5.20
C GLY A 496 -27.55 -19.48 5.55
N GLN A 497 -26.82 -19.97 4.56
CA GLN A 497 -25.57 -20.71 4.79
C GLN A 497 -24.48 -19.81 5.39
N ARG A 498 -24.30 -18.58 4.86
CA ARG A 498 -23.37 -17.61 5.45
C ARG A 498 -23.74 -17.28 6.90
N GLN A 499 -25.03 -17.07 7.16
CA GLN A 499 -25.51 -16.77 8.49
C GLN A 499 -25.22 -17.91 9.49
N ARG A 500 -25.45 -19.16 9.10
CA ARG A 500 -25.14 -20.35 9.94
C ARG A 500 -23.64 -20.45 10.23
N ILE A 501 -22.76 -20.10 9.29
CA ILE A 501 -21.31 -20.01 9.54
C ILE A 501 -21.01 -18.89 10.56
N GLY A 502 -21.67 -17.73 10.47
CA GLY A 502 -21.54 -16.65 11.45
C GLY A 502 -21.96 -17.07 12.85
N ILE A 503 -23.06 -17.81 12.95
CA ILE A 503 -23.54 -18.38 14.21
C ILE A 503 -22.57 -19.46 14.73
N ALA A 504 -22.01 -20.31 13.87
CA ALA A 504 -20.97 -21.28 14.25
C ALA A 504 -19.74 -20.61 14.84
N ARG A 505 -19.30 -19.47 14.28
CA ARG A 505 -18.23 -18.63 14.86
C ARG A 505 -18.56 -18.20 16.29
N ALA A 506 -19.81 -17.78 16.53
CA ALA A 506 -20.25 -17.34 17.86
C ALA A 506 -20.30 -18.50 18.85
N PHE A 507 -20.76 -19.69 18.45
CA PHE A 507 -20.70 -20.90 19.26
C PHE A 507 -19.26 -21.29 19.61
N LEU A 508 -18.38 -21.31 18.62
CA LEU A 508 -16.96 -21.67 18.81
C LEU A 508 -16.25 -20.70 19.76
N LYS A 509 -16.53 -19.40 19.62
CA LYS A 509 -15.97 -18.37 20.50
C LYS A 509 -16.42 -18.51 21.94
N ASN A 510 -17.63 -18.96 22.18
CA ASN A 510 -18.24 -19.25 23.49
C ASN A 510 -18.06 -18.11 24.52
N ALA A 511 -18.30 -16.87 24.09
CA ALA A 511 -18.16 -15.69 24.92
C ALA A 511 -19.39 -15.47 25.83
N PRO A 512 -19.23 -14.90 27.06
CA PRO A 512 -20.34 -14.64 27.99
C PRO A 512 -21.29 -13.53 27.54
N ILE A 513 -20.86 -12.65 26.63
CA ILE A 513 -21.68 -11.58 26.05
C ILE A 513 -21.93 -11.89 24.58
N LEU A 514 -23.20 -11.80 24.15
CA LEU A 514 -23.62 -12.04 22.78
C LEU A 514 -24.32 -10.82 22.21
N LEU A 515 -23.87 -10.38 21.06
CA LEU A 515 -24.48 -9.28 20.32
C LEU A 515 -25.01 -9.80 18.99
N LEU A 516 -26.30 -9.58 18.73
CA LEU A 516 -27.01 -10.05 17.54
C LEU A 516 -27.62 -8.84 16.82
N ASP A 517 -27.17 -8.54 15.61
CA ASP A 517 -27.73 -7.47 14.79
C ASP A 517 -28.56 -8.07 13.65
N GLU A 518 -29.89 -8.06 13.80
CA GLU A 518 -30.87 -8.58 12.85
C GLU A 518 -30.52 -9.96 12.23
N PRO A 519 -30.25 -10.98 13.05
CA PRO A 519 -29.66 -12.23 12.59
C PRO A 519 -30.51 -13.06 11.62
N THR A 520 -31.75 -12.66 11.30
CA THR A 520 -32.67 -13.42 10.44
C THR A 520 -33.35 -12.59 9.36
N SER A 521 -32.93 -11.32 9.15
CA SER A 521 -33.64 -10.34 8.30
C SER A 521 -33.76 -10.72 6.81
N ALA A 522 -32.87 -11.58 6.30
CA ALA A 522 -32.76 -11.92 4.87
C ALA A 522 -33.04 -13.40 4.56
N LEU A 523 -33.83 -14.08 5.39
CA LEU A 523 -34.09 -15.53 5.31
C LEU A 523 -35.52 -15.85 4.89
N ASP A 524 -35.70 -16.98 4.20
CA ASP A 524 -37.00 -17.58 3.95
C ASP A 524 -37.60 -18.18 5.26
N PRO A 525 -38.92 -18.28 5.37
CA PRO A 525 -39.59 -18.69 6.63
C PRO A 525 -39.18 -20.05 7.19
N THR A 526 -38.83 -21.01 6.34
CA THR A 526 -38.41 -22.36 6.76
C THR A 526 -37.01 -22.35 7.36
N THR A 527 -36.05 -21.70 6.67
CA THR A 527 -34.67 -21.51 7.15
C THR A 527 -34.65 -20.62 8.40
N GLU A 528 -35.53 -19.63 8.48
CA GLU A 528 -35.64 -18.73 9.61
C GLU A 528 -35.99 -19.48 10.90
N SER A 529 -37.02 -20.35 10.88
CA SER A 529 -37.45 -21.12 12.06
C SER A 529 -36.32 -21.98 12.64
N ALA A 530 -35.56 -22.63 11.77
CA ALA A 530 -34.42 -23.44 12.17
C ALA A 530 -33.29 -22.60 12.78
N ILE A 531 -32.99 -21.44 12.19
CA ILE A 531 -31.97 -20.51 12.71
C ILE A 531 -32.44 -19.89 14.02
N MET A 532 -33.70 -19.59 14.18
CA MET A 532 -34.25 -19.07 15.45
C MET A 532 -34.10 -20.04 16.63
N GLU A 533 -34.29 -21.35 16.42
CA GLU A 533 -33.97 -22.34 17.45
C GLU A 533 -32.49 -22.36 17.80
N THR A 534 -31.63 -22.28 16.80
CA THR A 534 -30.20 -22.21 16.98
C THR A 534 -29.79 -20.95 17.76
N ILE A 535 -30.39 -19.80 17.46
CA ILE A 535 -30.16 -18.54 18.18
C ILE A 535 -30.62 -18.64 19.64
N LYS A 536 -31.77 -19.26 19.91
CA LYS A 536 -32.25 -19.50 21.28
C LYS A 536 -31.24 -20.33 22.09
N ASP A 537 -30.69 -21.40 21.50
CA ASP A 537 -29.63 -22.19 22.14
C ASP A 537 -28.37 -21.37 22.36
N LEU A 538 -27.99 -20.53 21.38
CA LEU A 538 -26.82 -19.66 21.49
C LEU A 538 -26.96 -18.61 22.60
N MET A 539 -28.18 -18.09 22.86
CA MET A 539 -28.46 -17.07 23.90
C MET A 539 -28.43 -17.64 25.31
N ARG A 540 -28.66 -18.95 25.51
CA ARG A 540 -28.74 -19.56 26.85
C ARG A 540 -27.48 -19.34 27.67
N GLY A 541 -27.67 -18.82 28.92
CA GLY A 541 -26.54 -18.58 29.84
C GLY A 541 -25.58 -17.48 29.42
N ARG A 542 -26.04 -16.55 28.58
CA ARG A 542 -25.22 -15.40 28.10
C ARG A 542 -26.01 -14.11 28.21
N THR A 543 -25.32 -13.05 28.58
CA THR A 543 -25.89 -11.70 28.47
C THR A 543 -26.04 -11.36 26.99
N THR A 544 -27.28 -11.18 26.53
CA THR A 544 -27.55 -11.02 25.10
C THR A 544 -28.24 -9.71 24.79
N ILE A 545 -27.73 -8.99 23.81
CA ILE A 545 -28.38 -7.83 23.20
C ILE A 545 -28.73 -8.21 21.76
N ILE A 546 -30.00 -8.24 21.44
CA ILE A 546 -30.48 -8.56 20.09
C ILE A 546 -31.25 -7.39 19.49
N ILE A 547 -30.85 -6.96 18.29
CA ILE A 547 -31.66 -6.08 17.47
C ILE A 547 -32.53 -6.95 16.59
N THR A 548 -33.84 -6.73 16.66
CA THR A 548 -34.78 -7.52 15.88
C THR A 548 -36.06 -6.75 15.54
N HIS A 549 -36.63 -7.10 14.41
CA HIS A 549 -37.97 -6.70 13.97
C HIS A 549 -38.93 -7.91 13.91
N ARG A 550 -38.58 -9.05 14.53
CA ARG A 550 -39.34 -10.30 14.48
C ARG A 550 -40.04 -10.57 15.79
N ILE A 551 -41.37 -10.79 15.73
CA ILE A 551 -42.21 -11.09 16.89
C ILE A 551 -41.76 -12.37 17.61
N ALA A 552 -41.44 -13.42 16.84
CA ALA A 552 -40.99 -14.70 17.39
C ALA A 552 -39.73 -14.59 18.27
N THR A 553 -38.85 -13.65 17.96
CA THR A 553 -37.64 -13.34 18.76
C THR A 553 -38.02 -12.59 20.04
N ILE A 554 -38.91 -11.62 19.92
CA ILE A 554 -39.30 -10.72 21.00
C ILE A 554 -40.02 -11.48 22.14
N HIS A 555 -40.76 -12.55 21.83
CA HIS A 555 -41.43 -13.37 22.85
C HIS A 555 -40.50 -14.15 23.79
N ASN A 556 -39.23 -14.29 23.41
CA ASN A 556 -38.26 -15.10 24.16
C ASN A 556 -37.17 -14.24 24.86
N VAL A 557 -37.42 -12.94 25.06
CA VAL A 557 -36.49 -12.06 25.76
C VAL A 557 -37.02 -11.68 27.14
N ASP A 558 -36.08 -11.39 28.06
CA ASP A 558 -36.46 -10.98 29.43
C ASP A 558 -36.97 -9.54 29.46
N GLN A 559 -36.45 -8.69 28.56
CA GLN A 559 -36.80 -7.28 28.51
C GLN A 559 -36.71 -6.73 27.08
N ILE A 560 -37.65 -5.86 26.75
CA ILE A 560 -37.67 -5.08 25.52
C ILE A 560 -37.25 -3.64 25.84
N VAL A 561 -36.39 -3.08 25.05
CA VAL A 561 -35.92 -1.70 25.13
C VAL A 561 -36.27 -1.00 23.83
N VAL A 562 -37.09 0.04 23.91
CA VAL A 562 -37.55 0.81 22.74
C VAL A 562 -36.71 2.06 22.59
N LEU A 563 -36.03 2.18 21.44
CA LEU A 563 -35.32 3.39 21.07
C LEU A 563 -36.11 4.22 20.06
N GLU A 564 -36.22 5.52 20.35
CA GLU A 564 -36.78 6.52 19.44
C GLU A 564 -35.98 7.81 19.54
N GLY A 565 -35.55 8.35 18.39
CA GLY A 565 -34.75 9.58 18.35
C GLY A 565 -33.45 9.52 19.19
N GLY A 566 -32.80 8.37 19.28
CA GLY A 566 -31.57 8.19 20.05
C GLY A 566 -31.75 8.04 21.56
N ARG A 567 -32.99 7.89 22.05
CA ARG A 567 -33.31 7.79 23.49
C ARG A 567 -34.04 6.52 23.77
N VAL A 568 -33.85 5.98 24.97
CA VAL A 568 -34.71 4.89 25.50
C VAL A 568 -36.02 5.52 25.98
N VAL A 569 -37.12 5.22 25.26
CA VAL A 569 -38.45 5.79 25.57
C VAL A 569 -39.33 4.80 26.38
N GLU A 570 -39.15 3.51 26.18
CA GLU A 570 -39.86 2.47 26.89
C GLU A 570 -38.94 1.31 27.20
N GLN A 571 -39.15 0.67 28.35
CA GLN A 571 -38.53 -0.59 28.71
C GLN A 571 -39.46 -1.42 29.57
N GLY A 572 -39.47 -2.74 29.36
CA GLY A 572 -40.34 -3.66 30.09
C GLY A 572 -40.56 -4.98 29.35
N ARG A 573 -41.49 -5.79 29.83
CA ARG A 573 -41.90 -7.04 29.16
C ARG A 573 -42.89 -6.77 28.04
N GLY A 574 -42.92 -7.61 27.01
CA GLY A 574 -43.78 -7.44 25.84
C GLY A 574 -45.25 -7.18 26.17
N PRO A 575 -45.93 -8.02 26.98
CA PRO A 575 -47.32 -7.81 27.36
C PRO A 575 -47.59 -6.49 28.11
N GLU A 576 -46.66 -6.07 28.97
CA GLU A 576 -46.74 -4.78 29.69
C GLU A 576 -46.66 -3.58 28.74
N LEU A 577 -45.75 -3.64 27.77
CA LEU A 577 -45.55 -2.56 26.80
C LEU A 577 -46.71 -2.44 25.82
N VAL A 578 -47.31 -3.56 25.42
CA VAL A 578 -48.56 -3.56 24.62
C VAL A 578 -49.70 -2.90 25.40
N GLY A 579 -49.83 -3.24 26.69
CA GLY A 579 -50.88 -2.68 27.56
C GLY A 579 -50.72 -1.17 27.81
N ARG A 580 -49.50 -0.63 27.74
CA ARG A 580 -49.24 0.83 27.91
C ARG A 580 -49.69 1.67 26.71
N GLY A 581 -49.92 1.07 25.53
CA GLY A 581 -50.35 1.79 24.33
C GLY A 581 -49.32 2.77 23.76
N GLY A 582 -48.06 2.62 24.13
CA GLY A 582 -46.97 3.54 23.75
C GLY A 582 -46.38 3.28 22.37
N VAL A 583 -45.10 3.59 22.20
CA VAL A 583 -44.36 3.43 20.92
C VAL A 583 -44.26 1.95 20.53
N TYR A 584 -43.98 1.07 21.50
CA TYR A 584 -43.94 -0.37 21.27
C TYR A 584 -45.28 -0.93 20.77
N ALA A 585 -46.38 -0.55 21.43
CA ALA A 585 -47.72 -0.99 21.01
C ALA A 585 -48.08 -0.56 19.59
N LYS A 586 -47.68 0.67 19.20
CA LYS A 586 -47.85 1.18 17.82
C LYS A 586 -47.02 0.40 16.81
N LEU A 587 -45.76 0.10 17.13
CA LEU A 587 -44.89 -0.74 16.29
C LEU A 587 -45.43 -2.15 16.14
N TYR A 588 -45.95 -2.73 17.23
CA TYR A 588 -46.56 -4.04 17.25
C TYR A 588 -47.85 -4.09 16.41
N ALA A 589 -48.76 -3.11 16.57
CA ALA A 589 -50.01 -3.03 15.84
C ALA A 589 -49.86 -2.69 14.34
N SER A 590 -48.80 -1.98 13.96
CA SER A 590 -48.56 -1.59 12.56
C SER A 590 -48.07 -2.72 11.67
N GLY A 591 -47.93 -3.95 12.19
CA GLY A 591 -47.37 -5.08 11.43
C GLY A 591 -45.92 -4.88 10.98
N LYS A 592 -45.23 -3.84 11.48
CA LYS A 592 -43.80 -3.63 11.22
C LYS A 592 -42.92 -4.70 11.86
N PHE A 593 -43.46 -5.45 12.81
CA PHE A 593 -42.89 -6.72 13.23
C PHE A 593 -43.47 -7.82 12.33
N THR A 594 -42.67 -8.36 11.44
CA THR A 594 -43.05 -9.51 10.61
C THR A 594 -43.25 -10.75 11.49
N THR A 595 -44.34 -11.48 11.23
CA THR A 595 -44.63 -12.78 11.86
C THR A 595 -43.63 -13.84 11.50
#